data_e2b5064c234613155b47ba6d89fdea62
#
_entry.id   e2b5064c234613155b47ba6d89fdea62
#
_cell.length_a   1.000
_cell.length_b   1.000
_cell.length_c   1.000
_cell.angle_alpha   90.00
_cell.angle_beta   90.00
_cell.angle_gamma   90.00
#
_symmetry.space_group_name_H-M   'P 1'
#
loop_
_entity.id
_entity.type
_entity.pdbx_description
1 polymer ?
#
loop_
_entity_poly.entity_id
_entity_poly.type
_entity_poly.pdbx_seq_one_letter_code
_entity_poly.pdbx_strand_id
1 'polypeptide(L)'
;MTNVRKLRYIHVSDKPGADTVEERVMEVTMDELGNDTSSPVDDVLKVLGVNKDEESTVVDVSSDEFGDNVMMIINKKYQEDLGGSYNFTLWRMLPIFGDCVFIEVGVISDTETTMVDMNDSSLYRIKSSIAKYKTLEKDRGIWLERITEVKTKGKKRFIEDYNKKIQEEIAKIQEGGVIDVDSNRTSE
;
A
#
# COMPACT_ATOMS: atom_id res chain seq x y z
N MET A 1 31.08 -14.40 -15.76
CA MET A 1 30.50 -14.24 -14.41
C MET A 1 29.16 -13.56 -14.58
N THR A 2 28.10 -14.16 -14.07
CA THR A 2 26.77 -13.53 -14.14
C THR A 2 26.74 -12.40 -13.12
N ASN A 3 26.54 -11.17 -13.56
CA ASN A 3 26.37 -10.04 -12.67
C ASN A 3 24.96 -10.09 -12.07
N VAL A 4 24.88 -9.95 -10.75
CA VAL A 4 23.60 -9.98 -10.02
C VAL A 4 23.53 -8.73 -9.16
N ARG A 5 22.41 -8.01 -9.22
CA ARG A 5 22.08 -6.95 -8.27
C ARG A 5 20.98 -7.41 -7.31
N LYS A 6 20.99 -6.86 -6.11
CA LYS A 6 19.99 -7.15 -5.09
C LYS A 6 19.06 -5.97 -4.96
N LEU A 7 17.78 -6.26 -4.91
CA LEU A 7 16.74 -5.25 -4.71
C LEU A 7 15.93 -5.63 -3.47
N ARG A 8 15.82 -4.69 -2.54
CA ARG A 8 15.00 -4.83 -1.34
C ARG A 8 13.61 -4.28 -1.59
N TYR A 9 12.63 -4.90 -0.98
CA TYR A 9 11.23 -4.49 -1.00
C TYR A 9 10.52 -4.93 0.27
N ILE A 10 9.35 -4.40 0.54
CA ILE A 10 8.53 -4.80 1.68
C ILE A 10 7.35 -5.63 1.19
N HIS A 11 7.21 -6.83 1.73
CA HIS A 11 6.03 -7.67 1.57
C HIS A 11 5.15 -7.59 2.82
N VAL A 12 3.86 -7.42 2.63
CA VAL A 12 2.86 -7.36 3.71
C VAL A 12 1.83 -8.45 3.47
N SER A 13 1.84 -9.45 4.33
CA SER A 13 0.85 -10.54 4.28
C SER A 13 -0.51 -10.09 4.83
N ASP A 14 -1.59 -10.68 4.35
CA ASP A 14 -2.97 -10.40 4.79
C ASP A 14 -3.34 -10.95 6.18
N LYS A 15 -2.36 -11.46 6.92
CA LYS A 15 -2.52 -11.88 8.31
C LYS A 15 -2.42 -10.67 9.26
N PRO A 16 -3.03 -10.73 10.45
CA PRO A 16 -2.95 -9.62 11.41
C PRO A 16 -1.59 -9.56 12.13
N GLY A 17 -1.16 -8.36 12.47
CA GLY A 17 0.00 -8.10 13.33
C GLY A 17 1.24 -7.62 12.58
N ALA A 18 2.18 -7.08 13.35
CA ALA A 18 3.40 -6.45 12.84
C ALA A 18 4.40 -7.45 12.23
N ASP A 19 4.38 -8.69 12.68
CA ASP A 19 5.23 -9.80 12.22
C ASP A 19 4.95 -10.23 10.78
N THR A 20 3.92 -9.69 10.18
CA THR A 20 3.52 -9.93 8.78
C THR A 20 4.04 -8.88 7.81
N VAL A 21 4.86 -7.93 8.28
CA VAL A 21 5.52 -6.89 7.49
C VAL A 21 7.00 -7.25 7.35
N GLU A 22 7.36 -7.79 6.21
CA GLU A 22 8.66 -8.39 5.98
C GLU A 22 9.47 -7.62 4.94
N GLU A 23 10.73 -7.33 5.26
CA GLU A 23 11.71 -6.96 4.26
C GLU A 23 12.14 -8.21 3.51
N ARG A 24 12.10 -8.13 2.19
CA ARG A 24 12.55 -9.21 1.30
C ARG A 24 13.59 -8.68 0.33
N VAL A 25 14.42 -9.60 -0.15
CA VAL A 25 15.45 -9.32 -1.14
C VAL A 25 15.22 -10.22 -2.34
N MET A 26 15.24 -9.63 -3.53
CA MET A 26 15.29 -10.38 -4.77
C MET A 26 16.65 -10.21 -5.44
N GLU A 27 17.04 -11.20 -6.21
CA GLU A 27 18.25 -11.17 -7.03
C GLU A 27 17.84 -11.00 -8.50
N VAL A 28 18.35 -9.95 -9.13
CA VAL A 28 18.09 -9.65 -10.54
C VAL A 28 19.37 -9.87 -11.32
N THR A 29 19.32 -10.72 -12.31
CA THR A 29 20.44 -11.00 -13.21
C THR A 29 20.62 -9.86 -14.20
N MET A 30 21.85 -9.43 -14.41
CA MET A 30 22.21 -8.39 -15.37
C MET A 30 23.00 -8.97 -16.54
N ASP A 31 22.83 -8.38 -17.71
CA ASP A 31 23.69 -8.63 -18.88
C ASP A 31 25.09 -8.01 -18.71
N GLU A 32 25.95 -8.18 -19.73
CA GLU A 32 27.28 -7.64 -19.74
C GLU A 32 27.32 -6.10 -19.77
N LEU A 33 26.23 -5.46 -20.17
CA LEU A 33 26.09 -4.00 -20.22
C LEU A 33 25.49 -3.43 -18.93
N GLY A 34 25.11 -4.30 -17.98
CA GLY A 34 24.52 -3.91 -16.71
C GLY A 34 22.99 -3.71 -16.76
N ASN A 35 22.32 -4.14 -17.83
CA ASN A 35 20.87 -4.11 -17.92
C ASN A 35 20.26 -5.36 -17.28
N ASP A 36 19.09 -5.22 -16.68
CA ASP A 36 18.36 -6.37 -16.14
C ASP A 36 17.94 -7.32 -17.27
N THR A 37 18.18 -8.60 -17.09
CA THR A 37 17.77 -9.64 -18.05
C THR A 37 16.33 -10.11 -17.84
N SER A 38 15.72 -9.75 -16.71
CA SER A 38 14.31 -9.98 -16.37
C SER A 38 13.72 -8.71 -15.74
N SER A 39 12.40 -8.57 -15.81
CA SER A 39 11.71 -7.48 -15.14
C SER A 39 11.61 -7.76 -13.64
N PRO A 40 12.22 -6.94 -12.76
CA PRO A 40 12.07 -7.11 -11.31
C PRO A 40 10.60 -6.99 -10.85
N VAL A 41 9.82 -6.17 -11.55
CA VAL A 41 8.39 -6.00 -11.27
C VAL A 41 7.62 -7.30 -11.51
N ASP A 42 7.93 -8.04 -12.59
CA ASP A 42 7.29 -9.33 -12.88
C ASP A 42 7.53 -10.35 -11.78
N ASP A 43 8.71 -10.33 -11.15
CA ASP A 43 9.01 -11.23 -10.04
C ASP A 43 8.24 -10.84 -8.78
N VAL A 44 8.05 -9.54 -8.52
CA VAL A 44 7.16 -9.05 -7.46
C VAL A 44 5.72 -9.44 -7.72
N LEU A 45 5.23 -9.34 -8.96
CA LEU A 45 3.87 -9.72 -9.32
C LEU A 45 3.60 -11.20 -9.06
N LYS A 46 4.57 -12.07 -9.32
CA LYS A 46 4.47 -13.51 -9.00
C LYS A 46 4.29 -13.76 -7.48
N VAL A 47 4.96 -12.98 -6.63
CA VAL A 47 4.77 -13.05 -5.16
C VAL A 47 3.33 -12.74 -4.77
N LEU A 48 2.67 -11.85 -5.50
CA LEU A 48 1.26 -11.48 -5.29
C LEU A 48 0.26 -12.44 -5.98
N GLY A 49 0.74 -13.51 -6.63
CA GLY A 49 -0.10 -14.41 -7.41
C GLY A 49 -0.69 -13.77 -8.66
N VAL A 50 -0.04 -12.73 -9.19
CA VAL A 50 -0.43 -12.02 -10.41
C VAL A 50 0.33 -12.60 -11.58
N ASN A 51 -0.38 -13.01 -12.62
CA ASN A 51 0.23 -13.59 -13.81
C ASN A 51 0.38 -12.60 -14.97
N LYS A 52 -0.31 -11.46 -14.89
CA LYS A 52 -0.30 -10.40 -15.92
C LYS A 52 -0.41 -9.05 -15.24
N ASP A 53 0.26 -8.03 -15.79
CA ASP A 53 0.22 -6.65 -15.28
C ASP A 53 -1.21 -6.11 -15.13
N GLU A 54 -2.11 -6.47 -16.05
CA GLU A 54 -3.52 -6.07 -16.04
C GLU A 54 -4.29 -6.54 -14.78
N GLU A 55 -3.75 -7.54 -14.07
CA GLU A 55 -4.34 -8.08 -12.83
C GLU A 55 -3.80 -7.39 -11.56
N SER A 56 -2.87 -6.46 -11.71
CA SER A 56 -2.33 -5.66 -10.61
C SER A 56 -2.84 -4.23 -10.63
N THR A 57 -2.84 -3.61 -9.47
CA THR A 57 -3.05 -2.16 -9.31
C THR A 57 -1.83 -1.59 -8.60
N VAL A 58 -1.27 -0.55 -9.19
CA VAL A 58 -0.15 0.21 -8.60
C VAL A 58 -0.71 1.49 -8.02
N VAL A 59 -0.40 1.74 -6.76
CA VAL A 59 -0.82 2.94 -6.03
C VAL A 59 0.44 3.72 -5.68
N ASP A 60 0.52 4.98 -6.11
CA ASP A 60 1.57 5.89 -5.64
C ASP A 60 1.29 6.23 -4.17
N VAL A 61 2.21 5.86 -3.30
CA VAL A 61 2.14 6.09 -1.86
C VAL A 61 3.29 6.98 -1.37
N SER A 62 3.97 7.65 -2.32
CA SER A 62 5.05 8.60 -2.03
C SER A 62 4.55 9.69 -1.07
N SER A 63 5.22 9.82 0.05
CA SER A 63 4.81 10.71 1.14
C SER A 63 5.91 10.87 2.18
N ASP A 64 5.76 11.84 3.06
CA ASP A 64 6.64 11.98 4.22
C ASP A 64 6.61 10.74 5.13
N GLU A 65 5.53 9.96 5.08
CA GLU A 65 5.38 8.75 5.89
C GLU A 65 6.18 7.56 5.32
N PHE A 66 6.19 7.39 3.99
CA PHE A 66 6.81 6.21 3.36
C PHE A 66 8.12 6.52 2.63
N GLY A 67 8.31 7.73 2.17
CA GLY A 67 9.44 8.16 1.35
C GLY A 67 9.00 8.58 -0.04
N ASP A 68 9.96 9.11 -0.81
CA ASP A 68 9.75 9.51 -2.19
C ASP A 68 9.80 8.29 -3.13
N ASN A 69 9.05 8.36 -4.21
CA ASN A 69 9.02 7.32 -5.26
C ASN A 69 8.66 5.91 -4.76
N VAL A 70 7.84 5.82 -3.73
CA VAL A 70 7.35 4.55 -3.19
C VAL A 70 6.02 4.21 -3.82
N MET A 71 5.94 3.00 -4.38
CA MET A 71 4.73 2.43 -4.97
C MET A 71 4.27 1.23 -4.17
N MET A 72 2.97 1.09 -3.98
CA MET A 72 2.34 -0.10 -3.44
C MET A 72 1.68 -0.88 -4.57
N ILE A 73 1.99 -2.16 -4.67
CA ILE A 73 1.39 -3.07 -5.66
C ILE A 73 0.44 -4.01 -4.94
N ILE A 74 -0.77 -4.15 -5.47
CA ILE A 74 -1.82 -5.03 -4.96
C ILE A 74 -2.39 -5.88 -6.09
N ASN A 75 -2.89 -7.07 -5.76
CA ASN A 75 -3.62 -7.89 -6.71
C ASN A 75 -5.03 -7.32 -6.89
N LYS A 76 -5.35 -6.88 -8.11
CA LYS A 76 -6.64 -6.27 -8.46
C LYS A 76 -7.82 -7.20 -8.18
N LYS A 77 -7.67 -8.49 -8.44
CA LYS A 77 -8.72 -9.49 -8.15
C LYS A 77 -9.07 -9.51 -6.66
N TYR A 78 -8.09 -9.33 -5.78
CA TYR A 78 -8.33 -9.29 -4.34
C TYR A 78 -9.07 -8.03 -3.90
N GLN A 79 -9.00 -6.95 -4.65
CA GLN A 79 -9.76 -5.72 -4.36
C GLN A 79 -11.21 -5.81 -4.86
N GLU A 80 -11.44 -6.48 -5.99
CA GLU A 80 -12.74 -6.55 -6.67
C GLU A 80 -13.56 -7.80 -6.29
N ASP A 81 -12.89 -8.95 -6.14
CA ASP A 81 -13.51 -10.28 -5.95
C ASP A 81 -13.34 -10.86 -4.54
N LEU A 82 -13.78 -12.11 -4.40
CA LEU A 82 -13.75 -12.86 -3.14
C LEU A 82 -12.37 -13.39 -2.72
N GLY A 83 -11.34 -13.25 -3.56
CA GLY A 83 -9.96 -13.63 -3.20
C GLY A 83 -9.34 -12.67 -2.18
N GLY A 84 -8.39 -13.16 -1.37
CA GLY A 84 -7.68 -12.38 -0.37
C GLY A 84 -8.53 -11.94 0.83
N SER A 85 -7.94 -12.00 2.00
CA SER A 85 -8.55 -11.51 3.23
C SER A 85 -8.31 -10.02 3.41
N TYR A 86 -9.10 -9.35 4.25
CA TYR A 86 -8.81 -7.99 4.67
C TYR A 86 -7.43 -7.95 5.34
N ASN A 87 -6.59 -7.02 4.91
CA ASN A 87 -5.23 -6.86 5.39
C ASN A 87 -5.14 -5.71 6.41
N PHE A 88 -5.29 -4.49 5.95
CA PHE A 88 -5.33 -3.27 6.76
C PHE A 88 -5.98 -2.13 5.97
N THR A 89 -6.19 -0.99 6.60
CA THR A 89 -6.67 0.21 5.90
C THR A 89 -5.57 1.25 5.81
N LEU A 90 -5.13 1.55 4.58
CA LEU A 90 -4.14 2.58 4.32
C LEU A 90 -4.77 3.97 4.51
N TRP A 91 -4.10 4.82 5.31
CA TRP A 91 -4.51 6.20 5.61
C TRP A 91 -5.97 6.35 6.07
N ARG A 92 -6.55 5.30 6.67
CA ARG A 92 -7.97 5.23 7.07
C ARG A 92 -8.96 5.39 5.90
N MET A 93 -8.50 5.32 4.67
CA MET A 93 -9.32 5.59 3.48
C MET A 93 -9.39 4.43 2.51
N LEU A 94 -8.31 3.66 2.38
CA LEU A 94 -8.21 2.58 1.40
C LEU A 94 -8.06 1.23 2.09
N PRO A 95 -9.13 0.43 2.18
CA PRO A 95 -9.03 -0.95 2.67
C PRO A 95 -8.28 -1.82 1.66
N ILE A 96 -7.25 -2.53 2.14
CA ILE A 96 -6.40 -3.43 1.35
C ILE A 96 -6.81 -4.86 1.63
N PHE A 97 -6.95 -5.65 0.56
CA PHE A 97 -7.28 -7.07 0.61
C PHE A 97 -6.17 -7.90 -0.02
N GLY A 98 -5.85 -9.02 0.62
CA GLY A 98 -4.75 -9.88 0.25
C GLY A 98 -3.38 -9.29 0.58
N ASP A 99 -2.36 -9.95 0.12
CA ASP A 99 -0.99 -9.49 0.27
C ASP A 99 -0.75 -8.24 -0.59
N CYS A 100 0.15 -7.37 -0.14
CA CYS A 100 0.65 -6.26 -0.94
C CYS A 100 2.17 -6.13 -0.83
N VAL A 101 2.76 -5.41 -1.77
CA VAL A 101 4.20 -5.16 -1.84
C VAL A 101 4.46 -3.68 -2.00
N PHE A 102 5.43 -3.16 -1.25
CA PHE A 102 5.96 -1.82 -1.45
C PHE A 102 7.31 -1.92 -2.14
N ILE A 103 7.48 -1.16 -3.20
CA ILE A 103 8.71 -1.04 -3.97
C ILE A 103 9.12 0.43 -4.06
N GLU A 104 10.40 0.67 -4.30
CA GLU A 104 10.89 2.00 -4.69
C GLU A 104 11.19 2.00 -6.18
N VAL A 105 10.81 3.08 -6.86
CA VAL A 105 11.01 3.22 -8.30
C VAL A 105 11.98 4.35 -8.61
N GLY A 106 12.84 4.12 -9.59
CA GLY A 106 13.71 5.14 -10.16
C GLY A 106 13.25 5.53 -11.55
N VAL A 107 13.49 6.76 -11.93
CA VAL A 107 13.16 7.29 -13.25
C VAL A 107 14.35 6.99 -14.19
N ILE A 108 14.09 6.27 -15.28
CA ILE A 108 15.09 6.03 -16.35
C ILE A 108 14.98 7.13 -17.39
N SER A 109 13.75 7.53 -17.73
CA SER A 109 13.43 8.60 -18.69
C SER A 109 12.11 9.25 -18.32
N ASP A 110 11.72 10.29 -19.05
CA ASP A 110 10.43 11.00 -18.81
C ASP A 110 9.19 10.08 -18.87
N THR A 111 9.33 8.91 -19.47
CA THR A 111 8.22 7.96 -19.67
C THR A 111 8.47 6.58 -19.11
N GLU A 112 9.64 6.32 -18.54
CA GLU A 112 10.04 4.99 -18.10
C GLU A 112 10.57 5.01 -16.67
N THR A 113 10.02 4.13 -15.84
CA THR A 113 10.47 3.90 -14.46
C THR A 113 10.89 2.45 -14.29
N THR A 114 11.81 2.20 -13.37
CA THR A 114 12.23 0.85 -13.00
C THR A 114 12.21 0.70 -11.49
N MET A 115 12.10 -0.55 -11.03
CA MET A 115 12.30 -0.87 -9.62
C MET A 115 13.77 -0.70 -9.25
N VAL A 116 14.03 0.02 -8.17
CA VAL A 116 15.38 0.22 -7.60
C VAL A 116 15.48 -0.44 -6.23
N ASP A 117 16.69 -0.55 -5.70
CA ASP A 117 16.89 -1.01 -4.33
C ASP A 117 16.30 0.01 -3.37
N MET A 118 15.37 -0.43 -2.54
CA MET A 118 14.69 0.46 -1.58
C MET A 118 15.71 0.97 -0.56
N ASN A 119 15.76 2.29 -0.40
CA ASN A 119 16.68 2.90 0.55
C ASN A 119 16.31 2.60 2.01
N ASP A 120 17.28 2.68 2.91
CA ASP A 120 17.09 2.33 4.32
C ASP A 120 16.04 3.19 5.02
N SER A 121 15.90 4.45 4.63
CA SER A 121 14.90 5.35 5.19
C SER A 121 13.48 4.92 4.82
N SER A 122 13.24 4.63 3.53
CA SER A 122 11.95 4.12 3.05
C SER A 122 11.64 2.76 3.66
N LEU A 123 12.59 1.84 3.71
CA LEU A 123 12.44 0.54 4.39
C LEU A 123 11.97 0.71 5.83
N TYR A 124 12.68 1.54 6.61
CA TYR A 124 12.33 1.77 8.01
C TYR A 124 10.96 2.41 8.17
N ARG A 125 10.64 3.44 7.39
CA ARG A 125 9.37 4.17 7.46
C ARG A 125 8.19 3.26 7.12
N ILE A 126 8.26 2.53 6.02
CA ILE A 126 7.19 1.61 5.59
C ILE A 126 6.99 0.52 6.65
N LYS A 127 8.06 -0.16 7.06
CA LYS A 127 7.98 -1.21 8.09
C LYS A 127 7.33 -0.68 9.37
N SER A 128 7.78 0.46 9.86
CA SER A 128 7.28 1.05 11.11
C SER A 128 5.82 1.47 11.00
N SER A 129 5.43 2.15 9.93
CA SER A 129 4.07 2.66 9.75
C SER A 129 3.07 1.54 9.52
N ILE A 130 3.38 0.59 8.63
CA ILE A 130 2.47 -0.52 8.35
C ILE A 130 2.36 -1.47 9.55
N ALA A 131 3.47 -1.77 10.22
CA ALA A 131 3.45 -2.56 11.45
C ALA A 131 2.59 -1.89 12.53
N LYS A 132 2.68 -0.56 12.68
CA LYS A 132 1.85 0.22 13.59
C LYS A 132 0.36 0.14 13.23
N TYR A 133 0.01 0.30 11.95
CA TYR A 133 -1.38 0.17 11.50
C TYR A 133 -1.93 -1.21 11.83
N LYS A 134 -1.24 -2.25 11.44
CA LYS A 134 -1.67 -3.64 11.65
C LYS A 134 -1.77 -4.02 13.13
N THR A 135 -0.84 -3.57 13.95
CA THR A 135 -0.87 -3.78 15.40
C THR A 135 -2.08 -3.07 16.01
N LEU A 136 -2.29 -1.81 15.65
CA LEU A 136 -3.41 -1.03 16.18
C LEU A 136 -4.77 -1.63 15.79
N GLU A 137 -4.93 -2.07 14.56
CA GLU A 137 -6.17 -2.70 14.11
C GLU A 137 -6.41 -4.06 14.78
N LYS A 138 -5.33 -4.84 14.99
CA LYS A 138 -5.40 -6.12 15.72
C LYS A 138 -5.80 -5.89 17.19
N ASP A 139 -5.10 -5.01 17.90
CA ASP A 139 -5.28 -4.78 19.33
C ASP A 139 -6.65 -4.16 19.66
N ARG A 140 -7.20 -3.37 18.76
CA ARG A 140 -8.54 -2.78 18.88
C ARG A 140 -9.65 -3.69 18.37
N GLY A 141 -9.34 -4.89 17.90
CA GLY A 141 -10.31 -5.81 17.33
C GLY A 141 -10.87 -5.39 15.97
N ILE A 142 -10.40 -4.28 15.39
CA ILE A 142 -10.87 -3.74 14.11
C ILE A 142 -10.65 -4.75 12.99
N TRP A 143 -9.48 -5.38 12.95
CA TRP A 143 -9.16 -6.38 11.93
C TRP A 143 -10.17 -7.54 11.91
N LEU A 144 -10.52 -8.09 13.08
CA LEU A 144 -11.49 -9.18 13.20
C LEU A 144 -12.90 -8.71 12.84
N GLU A 145 -13.28 -7.51 13.25
CA GLU A 145 -14.55 -6.89 12.89
C GLU A 145 -14.70 -6.75 11.37
N ARG A 146 -13.66 -6.22 10.70
CA ARG A 146 -13.63 -6.06 9.24
C ARG A 146 -13.74 -7.40 8.50
N ILE A 147 -12.99 -8.41 8.92
CA ILE A 147 -13.11 -9.76 8.34
C ILE A 147 -14.52 -10.32 8.50
N THR A 148 -15.12 -10.16 9.66
CA THR A 148 -16.49 -10.62 9.93
C THR A 148 -17.50 -9.86 9.06
N GLU A 149 -17.35 -8.56 8.93
CA GLU A 149 -18.20 -7.70 8.10
C GLU A 149 -18.11 -8.10 6.62
N VAL A 150 -16.89 -8.30 6.10
CA VAL A 150 -16.65 -8.77 4.72
C VAL A 150 -17.27 -10.14 4.48
N LYS A 151 -17.13 -11.09 5.41
CA LYS A 151 -17.74 -12.41 5.29
C LYS A 151 -19.26 -12.37 5.28
N THR A 152 -19.85 -11.44 6.03
CA THR A 152 -21.31 -11.34 6.20
C THR A 152 -21.96 -10.59 5.04
N LYS A 153 -21.37 -9.50 4.60
CA LYS A 153 -21.96 -8.61 3.58
C LYS A 153 -21.47 -8.90 2.15
N GLY A 154 -20.33 -9.55 2.03
CA GLY A 154 -19.54 -9.60 0.81
C GLY A 154 -18.64 -8.36 0.63
N LYS A 155 -17.51 -8.55 -0.04
CA LYS A 155 -16.46 -7.53 -0.20
C LYS A 155 -16.97 -6.27 -0.90
N LYS A 156 -17.69 -6.42 -2.01
CA LYS A 156 -18.21 -5.29 -2.78
C LYS A 156 -19.06 -4.37 -1.91
N ARG A 157 -20.02 -4.92 -1.16
CA ARG A 157 -20.88 -4.13 -0.28
C ARG A 157 -20.12 -3.52 0.88
N PHE A 158 -19.14 -4.25 1.42
CA PHE A 158 -18.25 -3.70 2.45
C PHE A 158 -17.51 -2.45 1.94
N ILE A 159 -16.92 -2.50 0.73
CA ILE A 159 -16.21 -1.37 0.14
C ILE A 159 -17.15 -0.19 -0.13
N GLU A 160 -18.35 -0.46 -0.67
CA GLU A 160 -19.36 0.58 -0.92
C GLU A 160 -19.78 1.29 0.39
N ASP A 161 -20.11 0.51 1.43
CA ASP A 161 -20.48 1.04 2.75
C ASP A 161 -19.32 1.82 3.39
N TYR A 162 -18.09 1.32 3.23
CA TYR A 162 -16.90 1.95 3.76
C TYR A 162 -16.65 3.30 3.08
N ASN A 163 -16.66 3.35 1.76
CA ASN A 163 -16.49 4.58 1.00
C ASN A 163 -17.56 5.62 1.33
N LYS A 164 -18.81 5.20 1.50
CA LYS A 164 -19.90 6.09 1.92
C LYS A 164 -19.62 6.72 3.30
N LYS A 165 -19.19 5.93 4.28
CA LYS A 165 -18.81 6.44 5.61
C LYS A 165 -17.68 7.46 5.54
N ILE A 166 -16.65 7.20 4.74
CA ILE A 166 -15.53 8.14 4.55
C ILE A 166 -16.01 9.45 3.93
N GLN A 167 -16.88 9.40 2.92
CA GLN A 167 -17.43 10.62 2.32
C GLN A 167 -18.29 11.42 3.32
N GLU A 168 -19.06 10.76 4.15
CA GLU A 168 -19.85 11.40 5.22
C GLU A 168 -18.93 12.06 6.27
N GLU A 169 -17.82 11.43 6.64
CA GLU A 169 -16.83 12.01 7.56
C GLU A 169 -16.14 13.23 6.95
N ILE A 170 -15.73 13.17 5.68
CA ILE A 170 -15.13 14.29 4.95
C ILE A 170 -16.11 15.47 4.90
N ALA A 171 -17.37 15.24 4.56
CA ALA A 171 -18.39 16.27 4.52
C ALA A 171 -18.57 16.96 5.87
N LYS A 172 -18.63 16.19 6.97
CA LYS A 172 -18.72 16.75 8.34
C LYS A 172 -17.51 17.62 8.70
N ILE A 173 -16.29 17.23 8.29
CA ILE A 173 -15.08 18.02 8.52
C ILE A 173 -15.14 19.32 7.73
N GLN A 174 -15.61 19.29 6.48
CA GLN A 174 -15.76 20.48 5.64
C GLN A 174 -16.84 21.44 6.17
N GLU A 175 -17.97 20.92 6.65
CA GLU A 175 -19.04 21.73 7.27
C GLU A 175 -18.64 22.29 8.64
N GLY A 176 -17.89 21.54 9.45
CA GLY A 176 -17.35 21.99 10.74
C GLY A 176 -16.15 22.91 10.64
N GLY A 177 -15.49 22.96 9.48
CA GLY A 177 -14.32 23.83 9.21
C GLY A 177 -14.65 25.26 8.83
N VAL A 178 -15.92 25.64 8.72
CA VAL A 178 -16.38 27.03 8.67
C VAL A 178 -16.50 27.56 10.10
N ILE A 179 -15.39 27.57 10.84
CA ILE A 179 -15.29 28.37 12.06
C ILE A 179 -15.04 29.80 11.59
N ASP A 180 -16.04 30.64 11.77
CA ASP A 180 -16.00 32.09 11.74
C ASP A 180 -14.65 32.65 12.22
N VAL A 181 -13.81 33.08 11.28
CA VAL A 181 -12.63 33.92 11.54
C VAL A 181 -13.01 35.40 11.57
N ASP A 182 -14.29 35.73 11.40
CA ASP A 182 -14.76 37.12 11.26
C ASP A 182 -15.41 37.74 12.51
N SER A 183 -15.32 37.13 13.70
CA SER A 183 -15.93 37.75 14.90
C SER A 183 -14.97 38.46 15.86
N ASN A 184 -13.76 38.86 15.42
CA ASN A 184 -12.87 39.70 16.26
C ASN A 184 -12.25 40.87 15.51
N ARG A 185 -13.07 41.62 14.78
CA ARG A 185 -12.72 43.01 14.34
C ARG A 185 -13.90 43.93 14.55
N THR A 186 -14.21 44.25 15.79
CA THR A 186 -14.82 45.54 16.15
C THR A 186 -14.68 45.77 17.66
N SER A 187 -13.90 46.73 17.98
CA SER A 187 -13.86 47.67 19.13
C SER A 187 -12.41 47.79 19.64
N GLU A 188 -11.77 48.75 19.31
CA GLU A 188 -11.56 50.14 19.64
C GLU A 188 -10.40 50.72 18.82
#